data_7d990e9644925a97debbb81bfd7eb458
#
_entry.id   7d990e9644925a97debbb81bfd7eb458
#
_cell.length_a   1.000
_cell.length_b   1.000
_cell.length_c   1.000
_cell.angle_alpha   90.00
_cell.angle_beta   90.00
_cell.angle_gamma   90.00
#
_symmetry.space_group_name_H-M   'P 1'
#
loop_
_entity.id
_entity.type
_entity.pdbx_description
1 polymer ?
#
loop_
_entity_poly.entity_id
_entity_poly.type
_entity_poly.pdbx_seq_one_letter_code
_entity_poly.pdbx_strand_id
1 'polypeptide(L)'
;MPVPSDRPVTQHSSAAAKIELFRSLFRGRADVYPLRFESRKTGKAGYAPACANEWVRGVCEKPRIKCADCPNRRFLPVTDEVIRRHLSGWDELGRDFVIGVYPMLLDETCFFLAADFDQDDWQRDAGAFLETCRRLDVPAALERSRSGNGGLVWMHEIMQTRFGLTEV
;
A
#
# COMPACT_ATOMS: atom_id res chain seq x y z
N MET A 1 2.26 13.13 -22.93
CA MET A 1 1.88 12.95 -21.52
C MET A 1 0.78 13.94 -21.21
N PRO A 2 -0.38 13.55 -20.67
CA PRO A 2 -1.38 14.53 -20.25
C PRO A 2 -0.80 15.33 -19.09
N VAL A 3 -0.90 16.65 -19.18
CA VAL A 3 -0.52 17.60 -18.11
C VAL A 3 -1.44 17.32 -16.92
N PRO A 4 -0.93 17.13 -15.69
CA PRO A 4 -1.79 16.98 -14.52
C PRO A 4 -2.70 18.20 -14.42
N SER A 5 -4.00 17.99 -14.23
CA SER A 5 -4.91 19.10 -14.02
C SER A 5 -4.49 19.81 -12.73
N ASP A 6 -4.29 21.10 -12.82
CA ASP A 6 -3.83 22.01 -11.72
C ASP A 6 -4.88 22.11 -10.57
N ARG A 7 -5.94 21.32 -10.62
CA ARG A 7 -7.01 21.30 -9.62
C ARG A 7 -6.80 20.18 -8.61
N PRO A 8 -6.88 20.47 -7.30
CA PRO A 8 -6.76 19.45 -6.26
C PRO A 8 -7.89 18.43 -6.40
N VAL A 9 -7.54 17.14 -6.23
CA VAL A 9 -8.53 16.06 -6.17
C VAL A 9 -9.26 16.13 -4.82
N THR A 10 -10.59 16.16 -4.88
CA THR A 10 -11.46 16.27 -3.70
C THR A 10 -12.45 15.10 -3.65
N GLN A 11 -13.27 15.04 -2.59
CA GLN A 11 -14.35 14.04 -2.49
C GLN A 11 -15.34 14.10 -3.68
N HIS A 12 -15.49 15.27 -4.32
CA HIS A 12 -16.40 15.48 -5.46
C HIS A 12 -15.74 15.22 -6.82
N SER A 13 -14.43 14.93 -6.85
CA SER A 13 -13.73 14.60 -8.09
C SER A 13 -14.20 13.26 -8.67
N SER A 14 -14.01 13.09 -9.98
CA SER A 14 -14.37 11.86 -10.68
C SER A 14 -13.63 10.65 -10.12
N ALA A 15 -14.20 9.46 -10.31
CA ALA A 15 -13.52 8.21 -9.94
C ALA A 15 -12.16 8.06 -10.63
N ALA A 16 -12.07 8.45 -11.91
CA ALA A 16 -10.81 8.41 -12.66
C ALA A 16 -9.73 9.29 -12.03
N ALA A 17 -10.07 10.54 -11.65
CA ALA A 17 -9.11 11.43 -10.99
C ALA A 17 -8.65 10.90 -9.62
N LYS A 18 -9.55 10.27 -8.86
CA LYS A 18 -9.19 9.63 -7.58
C LYS A 18 -8.28 8.42 -7.77
N ILE A 19 -8.52 7.60 -8.79
CA ILE A 19 -7.69 6.44 -9.14
C ILE A 19 -6.30 6.91 -9.58
N GLU A 20 -6.22 7.94 -10.41
CA GLU A 20 -4.96 8.53 -10.85
C GLU A 20 -4.15 9.07 -9.68
N LEU A 21 -4.78 9.83 -8.77
CA LEU A 21 -4.14 10.29 -7.55
C LEU A 21 -3.65 9.13 -6.69
N PHE A 22 -4.48 8.10 -6.48
CA PHE A 22 -4.06 6.93 -5.72
C PHE A 22 -2.83 6.27 -6.32
N ARG A 23 -2.81 6.09 -7.65
CA ARG A 23 -1.66 5.52 -8.36
C ARG A 23 -0.40 6.39 -8.24
N SER A 24 -0.54 7.70 -8.20
CA SER A 24 0.60 8.62 -8.07
C SER A 24 1.21 8.57 -6.67
N LEU A 25 0.37 8.50 -5.63
CA LEU A 25 0.81 8.49 -4.23
C LEU A 25 1.33 7.11 -3.78
N PHE A 26 0.68 6.04 -4.20
CA PHE A 26 0.98 4.68 -3.74
C PHE A 26 1.58 3.82 -4.85
N ARG A 27 2.63 4.32 -5.49
CA ARG A 27 3.36 3.59 -6.52
C ARG A 27 4.14 2.43 -5.90
N GLY A 28 3.97 1.24 -6.45
CA GLY A 28 4.64 0.04 -6.00
C GLY A 28 4.56 -1.04 -7.08
N ARG A 29 4.66 -2.30 -6.68
CA ARG A 29 4.47 -3.41 -7.62
C ARG A 29 3.10 -3.35 -8.27
N ALA A 30 3.08 -3.43 -9.59
CA ALA A 30 1.85 -3.41 -10.38
C ALA A 30 1.31 -4.83 -10.69
N ASP A 31 2.16 -5.86 -10.54
CA ASP A 31 1.88 -7.26 -10.86
C ASP A 31 1.16 -8.02 -9.73
N VAL A 32 1.13 -7.46 -8.53
CA VAL A 32 0.54 -8.07 -7.33
C VAL A 32 0.13 -7.02 -6.31
N TYR A 33 -0.93 -7.28 -5.56
CA TYR A 33 -1.33 -6.48 -4.39
C TYR A 33 -1.64 -7.36 -3.20
N PRO A 34 -1.39 -6.91 -1.96
CA PRO A 34 -1.87 -7.59 -0.77
C PRO A 34 -3.36 -7.28 -0.59
N LEU A 35 -4.16 -8.33 -0.48
CA LEU A 35 -5.59 -8.25 -0.19
C LEU A 35 -5.83 -8.53 1.30
N ARG A 36 -6.60 -7.66 1.97
CA ARG A 36 -7.00 -7.87 3.36
C ARG A 36 -7.95 -9.06 3.47
N PHE A 37 -7.73 -9.87 4.46
CA PHE A 37 -8.65 -10.94 4.86
C PHE A 37 -8.86 -10.92 6.36
N GLU A 38 -9.92 -11.56 6.82
CA GLU A 38 -10.15 -11.87 8.23
C GLU A 38 -10.21 -13.38 8.40
N SER A 39 -9.44 -13.86 9.36
CA SER A 39 -9.38 -15.31 9.65
C SER A 39 -10.67 -15.76 10.32
N ARG A 40 -11.42 -16.61 9.68
CA ARG A 40 -12.64 -17.20 10.26
C ARG A 40 -12.39 -17.99 11.56
N LYS A 41 -11.16 -18.48 11.75
CA LYS A 41 -10.79 -19.26 12.94
C LYS A 41 -10.43 -18.37 14.14
N THR A 42 -9.80 -17.21 13.90
CA THR A 42 -9.24 -16.39 14.98
C THR A 42 -9.83 -14.98 15.05
N GLY A 43 -10.62 -14.55 14.06
CA GLY A 43 -11.09 -13.18 13.92
C GLY A 43 -10.00 -12.16 13.59
N LYS A 44 -8.74 -12.59 13.48
CA LYS A 44 -7.63 -11.67 13.22
C LYS A 44 -7.59 -11.28 11.74
N ALA A 45 -7.43 -9.99 11.49
CA ALA A 45 -7.17 -9.48 10.16
C ALA A 45 -5.73 -9.75 9.74
N GLY A 46 -5.51 -9.89 8.43
CA GLY A 46 -4.19 -10.04 7.83
C GLY A 46 -4.22 -9.67 6.36
N TYR A 47 -3.07 -9.74 5.73
CA TYR A 47 -2.92 -9.50 4.30
C TYR A 47 -2.24 -10.69 3.63
N ALA A 48 -2.72 -11.04 2.43
CA ALA A 48 -2.11 -12.08 1.59
C ALA A 48 -2.03 -11.58 0.15
N PRO A 49 -1.03 -12.02 -0.64
CA PRO A 49 -0.98 -11.69 -2.06
C PRO A 49 -2.24 -12.18 -2.77
N ALA A 50 -2.89 -11.30 -3.53
CA ALA A 50 -4.02 -11.67 -4.36
C ALA A 50 -3.57 -12.64 -5.46
N CYS A 51 -4.20 -13.81 -5.53
CA CYS A 51 -3.79 -14.89 -6.42
C CYS A 51 -5.03 -15.57 -7.04
N ALA A 52 -5.02 -15.71 -8.36
CA ALA A 52 -6.10 -16.38 -9.08
C ALA A 52 -6.25 -17.88 -8.73
N ASN A 53 -5.19 -18.50 -8.21
CA ASN A 53 -5.20 -19.89 -7.77
C ASN A 53 -5.45 -20.05 -6.27
N GLU A 54 -5.79 -18.97 -5.56
CA GLU A 54 -6.02 -19.04 -4.12
C GLU A 54 -7.18 -19.99 -3.78
N TRP A 55 -6.92 -20.95 -2.88
CA TRP A 55 -7.86 -21.98 -2.43
C TRP A 55 -8.38 -22.93 -3.54
N VAL A 56 -7.80 -22.89 -4.74
CA VAL A 56 -8.14 -23.86 -5.79
C VAL A 56 -7.63 -25.25 -5.37
N ARG A 57 -8.55 -26.19 -5.25
CA ARG A 57 -8.25 -27.56 -4.80
C ARG A 57 -7.27 -28.26 -5.76
N GLY A 58 -6.23 -28.86 -5.21
CA GLY A 58 -5.18 -29.55 -5.97
C GLY A 58 -4.13 -28.62 -6.60
N VAL A 59 -4.30 -27.29 -6.46
CA VAL A 59 -3.37 -26.29 -6.98
C VAL A 59 -2.78 -25.43 -5.86
N CYS A 60 -3.63 -24.92 -4.98
CA CYS A 60 -3.21 -24.10 -3.84
C CYS A 60 -2.93 -24.98 -2.63
N GLU A 61 -1.71 -24.90 -2.12
CA GLU A 61 -1.27 -25.72 -0.98
C GLU A 61 -1.23 -24.94 0.35
N LYS A 62 -1.94 -23.84 0.44
CA LYS A 62 -2.10 -23.12 1.72
C LYS A 62 -2.77 -24.01 2.77
N PRO A 63 -2.37 -23.94 4.03
CA PRO A 63 -1.30 -23.13 4.61
C PRO A 63 0.09 -23.79 4.58
N ARG A 64 0.24 -24.95 3.96
CA ARG A 64 1.46 -25.76 3.97
C ARG A 64 2.62 -25.04 3.25
N ILE A 65 2.35 -24.41 2.11
CA ILE A 65 3.33 -23.65 1.34
C ILE A 65 2.98 -22.16 1.40
N LYS A 66 3.97 -21.31 1.68
CA LYS A 66 3.81 -19.84 1.62
C LYS A 66 3.65 -19.39 0.16
N CYS A 67 2.89 -18.30 -0.04
CA CYS A 67 2.66 -17.76 -1.40
C CYS A 67 3.95 -17.34 -2.11
N ALA A 68 4.97 -16.89 -1.37
CA ALA A 68 6.27 -16.55 -1.93
C ALA A 68 6.97 -17.74 -2.59
N ASP A 69 6.82 -18.93 -2.00
CA ASP A 69 7.50 -20.17 -2.41
C ASP A 69 6.61 -21.06 -3.31
N CYS A 70 5.36 -20.64 -3.57
CA CYS A 70 4.39 -21.43 -4.29
C CYS A 70 4.70 -21.51 -5.79
N PRO A 71 4.94 -22.70 -6.38
CA PRO A 71 5.20 -22.82 -7.81
C PRO A 71 3.97 -22.52 -8.67
N ASN A 72 2.77 -22.66 -8.10
CA ASN A 72 1.49 -22.46 -8.77
C ASN A 72 0.92 -21.04 -8.56
N ARG A 73 1.73 -20.10 -8.02
CA ARG A 73 1.27 -18.72 -7.81
C ARG A 73 0.93 -18.06 -9.14
N ARG A 74 -0.26 -17.44 -9.20
CA ARG A 74 -0.71 -16.61 -10.31
C ARG A 74 -1.27 -15.33 -9.73
N PHE A 75 -0.38 -14.38 -9.46
CA PHE A 75 -0.74 -13.12 -8.86
C PHE A 75 -1.66 -12.29 -9.75
N LEU A 76 -2.49 -11.47 -9.12
CA LEU A 76 -3.41 -10.57 -9.79
C LEU A 76 -2.83 -9.16 -9.83
N PRO A 77 -2.85 -8.49 -11.01
CA PRO A 77 -2.29 -7.16 -11.17
C PRO A 77 -3.16 -6.09 -10.52
N VAL A 78 -2.54 -4.94 -10.19
CA VAL A 78 -3.20 -3.74 -9.73
C VAL A 78 -3.82 -3.02 -10.92
N THR A 79 -5.12 -3.25 -11.15
CA THR A 79 -5.89 -2.58 -12.21
C THR A 79 -6.66 -1.37 -11.64
N ASP A 80 -7.18 -0.50 -12.51
CA ASP A 80 -8.06 0.60 -12.10
C ASP A 80 -9.31 0.09 -11.40
N GLU A 81 -9.83 -1.04 -11.82
CA GLU A 81 -10.97 -1.70 -11.18
C GLU A 81 -10.64 -2.15 -9.75
N VAL A 82 -9.46 -2.70 -9.51
CA VAL A 82 -8.98 -3.08 -8.18
C VAL A 82 -8.89 -1.84 -7.27
N ILE A 83 -8.34 -0.74 -7.78
CA ILE A 83 -8.26 0.53 -7.04
C ILE A 83 -9.66 1.10 -6.80
N ARG A 84 -10.55 1.07 -7.79
CA ARG A 84 -11.93 1.53 -7.64
C ARG A 84 -12.66 0.78 -6.52
N ARG A 85 -12.55 -0.55 -6.46
CA ARG A 85 -13.11 -1.39 -5.38
C ARG A 85 -12.53 -1.02 -4.01
N HIS A 86 -11.23 -0.82 -3.92
CA HIS A 86 -10.58 -0.38 -2.69
C HIS A 86 -11.11 0.98 -2.22
N LEU A 87 -11.20 1.97 -3.13
CA LEU A 87 -11.72 3.30 -2.80
C LEU A 87 -13.22 3.31 -2.46
N SER A 88 -14.00 2.35 -2.97
CA SER A 88 -15.40 2.17 -2.59
C SER A 88 -15.57 1.37 -1.28
N GLY A 89 -14.57 0.60 -0.89
CA GLY A 89 -14.59 -0.31 0.25
C GLY A 89 -15.22 -1.67 -0.02
N TRP A 90 -15.77 -1.92 -1.22
CA TRP A 90 -16.58 -3.10 -1.54
C TRP A 90 -16.20 -3.76 -2.84
N ASP A 91 -16.32 -5.10 -2.88
CA ASP A 91 -16.28 -5.87 -4.12
C ASP A 91 -17.67 -5.96 -4.78
N GLU A 92 -17.76 -6.65 -5.92
CA GLU A 92 -19.00 -6.84 -6.68
C GLU A 92 -20.08 -7.66 -5.92
N LEU A 93 -19.68 -8.38 -4.88
CA LEU A 93 -20.58 -9.17 -4.04
C LEU A 93 -20.94 -8.45 -2.74
N GLY A 94 -20.58 -7.17 -2.59
CA GLY A 94 -20.82 -6.37 -1.39
C GLY A 94 -19.99 -6.80 -0.18
N ARG A 95 -18.83 -7.43 -0.39
CA ARG A 95 -17.90 -7.80 0.68
C ARG A 95 -16.83 -6.75 0.81
N ASP A 96 -16.30 -6.56 2.02
CA ASP A 96 -15.16 -5.67 2.30
C ASP A 96 -14.01 -5.94 1.33
N PHE A 97 -13.56 -4.88 0.66
CA PHE A 97 -12.44 -4.95 -0.27
C PHE A 97 -11.41 -3.88 0.04
N VAL A 98 -10.33 -4.30 0.70
CA VAL A 98 -9.22 -3.43 1.09
C VAL A 98 -7.92 -4.04 0.59
N ILE A 99 -7.18 -3.28 -0.19
CA ILE A 99 -5.84 -3.66 -0.64
C ILE A 99 -4.77 -2.84 0.08
N GLY A 100 -3.57 -3.38 0.13
CA GLY A 100 -2.35 -2.63 0.41
C GLY A 100 -1.49 -2.48 -0.83
N VAL A 101 -0.27 -2.04 -0.63
CA VAL A 101 0.75 -1.88 -1.67
C VAL A 101 1.99 -2.67 -1.27
N TYR A 102 2.66 -3.29 -2.23
CA TYR A 102 4.04 -3.74 -2.09
C TYR A 102 4.95 -2.62 -2.59
N PRO A 103 5.49 -1.78 -1.70
CA PRO A 103 6.26 -0.60 -2.11
C PRO A 103 7.60 -0.95 -2.76
N MET A 104 8.25 -2.01 -2.31
CA MET A 104 9.53 -2.46 -2.85
C MET A 104 9.33 -3.17 -4.19
N LEU A 105 10.00 -2.69 -5.22
CA LEU A 105 10.04 -3.28 -6.55
C LEU A 105 11.02 -4.46 -6.61
N LEU A 106 11.01 -5.21 -7.72
CA LEU A 106 11.87 -6.38 -7.89
C LEU A 106 13.37 -6.04 -8.00
N ASP A 107 13.70 -4.81 -8.32
CA ASP A 107 15.06 -4.27 -8.38
C ASP A 107 15.47 -3.58 -7.07
N GLU A 108 14.73 -3.80 -5.99
CA GLU A 108 14.99 -3.26 -4.64
C GLU A 108 14.87 -1.72 -4.55
N THR A 109 14.19 -1.09 -5.51
CA THR A 109 13.85 0.33 -5.45
C THR A 109 12.43 0.55 -4.94
N CYS A 110 12.11 1.78 -4.49
CA CYS A 110 10.76 2.18 -4.10
C CYS A 110 10.48 3.63 -4.51
N PHE A 111 9.21 4.02 -4.56
CA PHE A 111 8.77 5.37 -4.92
C PHE A 111 8.39 6.21 -3.71
N PHE A 112 8.17 5.59 -2.57
CA PHE A 112 7.85 6.27 -1.32
C PHE A 112 8.34 5.45 -0.13
N LEU A 113 8.52 6.13 1.00
CA LEU A 113 8.74 5.52 2.30
C LEU A 113 7.62 5.94 3.25
N ALA A 114 7.36 5.10 4.24
CA ALA A 114 6.46 5.43 5.33
C ALA A 114 7.14 5.13 6.66
N ALA A 115 7.13 6.10 7.57
CA ALA A 115 7.56 5.93 8.94
C ALA A 115 6.33 5.86 9.85
N ASP A 116 6.22 4.78 10.65
CA ASP A 116 5.10 4.54 11.55
C ASP A 116 5.44 4.99 12.97
N PHE A 117 4.53 5.75 13.57
CA PHE A 117 4.64 6.30 14.93
C PHE A 117 3.42 5.86 15.72
N ASP A 118 3.56 4.90 16.64
CA ASP A 118 2.47 4.26 17.35
C ASP A 118 2.64 4.25 18.89
N GLN A 119 3.68 4.91 19.43
CA GLN A 119 3.93 5.04 20.85
C GLN A 119 3.19 6.23 21.47
N ASP A 120 3.16 6.31 22.80
CA ASP A 120 2.43 7.34 23.55
C ASP A 120 2.77 8.77 23.13
N ASP A 121 4.03 9.04 22.77
CA ASP A 121 4.54 10.35 22.35
C ASP A 121 4.57 10.54 20.82
N TRP A 122 3.81 9.76 20.06
CA TRP A 122 3.88 9.74 18.59
C TRP A 122 3.75 11.11 17.91
N GLN A 123 2.93 12.03 18.46
CA GLN A 123 2.77 13.37 17.87
C GLN A 123 4.06 14.17 17.93
N ARG A 124 4.76 14.10 19.10
CA ARG A 124 6.04 14.77 19.29
C ARG A 124 7.10 14.20 18.35
N ASP A 125 7.16 12.88 18.27
CA ASP A 125 8.19 12.19 17.49
C ASP A 125 7.96 12.34 15.99
N ALA A 126 6.70 12.24 15.52
CA ALA A 126 6.33 12.54 14.14
C ALA A 126 6.58 14.03 13.79
N GLY A 127 6.32 14.95 14.73
CA GLY A 127 6.60 16.37 14.56
C GLY A 127 8.09 16.65 14.38
N ALA A 128 8.95 16.05 15.21
CA ALA A 128 10.41 16.17 15.11
C ALA A 128 10.94 15.56 13.79
N PHE A 129 10.36 14.45 13.37
CA PHE A 129 10.69 13.81 12.09
C PHE A 129 10.33 14.71 10.90
N LEU A 130 9.11 15.27 10.87
CA LEU A 130 8.68 16.21 9.83
C LEU A 130 9.55 17.47 9.77
N GLU A 131 9.96 18.00 10.93
CA GLU A 131 10.86 19.14 10.97
C GLU A 131 12.24 18.77 10.36
N THR A 132 12.72 17.57 10.61
CA THR A 132 13.94 17.07 9.98
C THR A 132 13.78 16.93 8.47
N CYS A 133 12.65 16.40 7.99
CA CYS A 133 12.34 16.35 6.56
C CYS A 133 12.36 17.75 5.92
N ARG A 134 11.73 18.75 6.56
CA ARG A 134 11.74 20.13 6.06
C ARG A 134 13.15 20.70 5.95
N ARG A 135 14.01 20.49 6.97
CA ARG A 135 15.40 20.97 6.94
C ARG A 135 16.23 20.32 5.84
N LEU A 136 15.89 19.10 5.46
CA LEU A 136 16.58 18.33 4.42
C LEU A 136 15.91 18.46 3.04
N ASP A 137 14.89 19.30 2.92
CA ASP A 137 14.08 19.48 1.70
C ASP A 137 13.47 18.15 1.18
N VAL A 138 13.05 17.28 2.11
CA VAL A 138 12.37 16.03 1.81
C VAL A 138 10.86 16.24 1.89
N PRO A 139 10.10 16.11 0.78
CA PRO A 139 8.65 16.19 0.81
C PRO A 139 8.05 15.11 1.72
N ALA A 140 7.34 15.52 2.75
CA ALA A 140 6.74 14.60 3.71
C ALA A 140 5.37 15.09 4.17
N ALA A 141 4.44 14.14 4.40
CA ALA A 141 3.10 14.40 4.87
C ALA A 141 2.72 13.47 6.01
N LEU A 142 2.08 13.99 7.04
CA LEU A 142 1.57 13.22 8.17
C LEU A 142 0.13 12.79 7.92
N GLU A 143 -0.12 11.51 8.05
CA GLU A 143 -1.43 10.89 8.13
C GLU A 143 -1.69 10.38 9.55
N ARG A 144 -2.83 10.74 10.13
CA ARG A 144 -3.24 10.17 11.41
C ARG A 144 -3.76 8.76 11.21
N SER A 145 -3.32 7.80 12.01
CA SER A 145 -3.79 6.42 11.95
C SER A 145 -5.30 6.32 12.19
N ARG A 146 -5.93 5.30 11.63
CA ARG A 146 -7.37 5.04 11.77
C ARG A 146 -7.82 4.92 13.22
N SER A 147 -6.99 4.36 14.10
CA SER A 147 -7.27 4.26 15.54
C SER A 147 -7.22 5.60 16.26
N GLY A 148 -6.56 6.61 15.65
CA GLY A 148 -6.28 7.89 16.27
C GLY A 148 -5.09 7.89 17.23
N ASN A 149 -4.50 6.73 17.53
CA ASN A 149 -3.42 6.54 18.50
C ASN A 149 -2.04 6.41 17.87
N GLY A 150 -1.87 6.91 16.66
CA GLY A 150 -0.62 6.87 15.92
C GLY A 150 -0.69 7.71 14.66
N GLY A 151 0.40 7.76 13.90
CA GLY A 151 0.48 8.44 12.62
C GLY A 151 1.53 7.83 11.71
N LEU A 152 1.34 7.99 10.42
CA LEU A 152 2.31 7.64 9.40
C LEU A 152 2.85 8.91 8.75
N VAL A 153 4.15 9.02 8.63
CA VAL A 153 4.78 10.06 7.82
C VAL A 153 5.16 9.45 6.48
N TRP A 154 4.49 9.92 5.43
CA TRP A 154 4.73 9.54 4.04
C TRP A 154 5.76 10.46 3.43
N MET A 155 6.78 9.90 2.82
CA MET A 155 7.81 10.59 2.06
C MET A 155 7.70 10.16 0.61
N HIS A 156 7.24 11.07 -0.25
CA HIS A 156 7.10 10.84 -1.69
C HIS A 156 8.28 11.47 -2.44
N GLU A 157 8.47 11.05 -3.69
CA GLU A 157 9.53 11.58 -4.58
C GLU A 157 10.96 11.34 -4.10
N ILE A 158 11.16 10.38 -3.20
CA ILE A 158 12.50 9.87 -2.96
C ILE A 158 12.91 9.18 -4.28
N MET A 159 13.68 9.91 -5.08
CA MET A 159 14.28 9.41 -6.31
C MET A 159 14.85 8.02 -6.02
N GLN A 160 14.48 7.04 -6.85
CA GLN A 160 14.92 5.63 -6.83
C GLN A 160 16.17 5.40 -5.97
N THR A 161 15.95 5.38 -4.65
CA THR A 161 17.04 5.14 -3.72
C THR A 161 17.21 3.62 -3.66
N ARG A 162 18.25 3.12 -4.31
CA ARG A 162 18.72 1.77 -4.03
C ARG A 162 19.09 1.72 -2.56
N PHE A 163 18.37 0.93 -1.80
CA PHE A 163 18.84 0.53 -0.48
C PHE A 163 20.01 -0.43 -0.70
N GLY A 164 21.19 0.12 -0.88
CA GLY A 164 22.41 -0.66 -0.75
C GLY A 164 22.49 -1.13 0.70
N LEU A 165 22.06 -2.34 0.96
CA LEU A 165 22.48 -3.07 2.14
C LEU A 165 23.99 -3.27 1.95
N THR A 166 24.81 -2.31 2.40
CA THR A 166 26.18 -2.58 2.69
C THR A 166 26.18 -3.56 3.84
N GLU A 167 26.57 -4.80 3.54
CA GLU A 167 26.88 -5.80 4.56
C GLU A 167 27.85 -5.16 5.58
N VAL A 168 27.42 -5.17 6.83
CA VAL A 168 28.27 -4.90 7.99
C VAL A 168 28.66 -6.22 8.60
#